data_f30b180edd18b169ac77d4c3ad08696f
#
_entry.id   f30b180edd18b169ac77d4c3ad08696f
#
_cell.length_a   1.000
_cell.length_b   1.000
_cell.length_c   1.000
_cell.angle_alpha   90.00
_cell.angle_beta   90.00
_cell.angle_gamma   90.00
#
_symmetry.space_group_name_H-M   'P 1'
#
loop_
_entity.id
_entity.type
_entity.pdbx_description
1 polymer ?
#
loop_
_entity_poly.entity_id
_entity_poly.type
_entity_poly.pdbx_seq_one_letter_code
_entity_poly.pdbx_strand_id
1 'polypeptide(L)'
;MNVPARPAMVVIDPAGPTGATMTELCTRYAAHYDIEVHEAAGAALDALQAMAARGADVAVVLADRASGGARLLNAVRPLHPSARRGLLLDWNEHRTHREEIAEAFAQRHVECVVTRPLGSSDERFHRNVTELLDEWSRLRGSVVPTVRIVCAQPTARVSEIQDMLQRHDVPFSYAGAAAATAGPPPTPIDGSSEPVPVVTLHNGHTLINPTNVELAHALGARTRSGAGVYDVVVVGGGPAGLSAAVYAESEGLRTALIEPIAMGGQAGTSSMIRNYLGFPRGISGAELAARAFEQAILFGTEMIYGSAAVGIRADGQRRLVQLSDGTAVTGRAIVIATGVAYRSTNVPSVERFKGVGVYYGAATSEAPSLAGRSVFVVGGGNSAGQAALHLARYARSVTMLIRGDSLASSMSDYLITEISETSNIQVRRQSEVQGADGDGRLETLHVRDSCAGTVSAHAADALFILIGAAPFTNWLPDDVERDEWGYVFTGPTPSDVRRLPFESSMSGVFAVGDVRRDSVKRVASAVGEGAVGVRQIHDYIAQVQGSHV
;
A
#
# COMPACT_ATOMS: atom_id res chain seq x y z
N MET A 1 -8.01 -26.25 32.90
CA MET A 1 -7.93 -25.29 31.79
C MET A 1 -7.01 -24.17 32.27
N ASN A 2 -5.78 -24.06 31.73
CA ASN A 2 -4.91 -22.93 32.02
C ASN A 2 -5.58 -21.67 31.47
N VAL A 3 -5.91 -20.73 32.32
CA VAL A 3 -6.30 -19.38 31.91
C VAL A 3 -5.07 -18.81 31.16
N PRO A 4 -5.20 -18.39 29.92
CA PRO A 4 -4.07 -17.80 29.19
C PRO A 4 -3.55 -16.59 29.99
N ALA A 5 -2.23 -16.50 30.15
CA ALA A 5 -1.60 -15.36 30.81
C ALA A 5 -2.05 -14.06 30.10
N ARG A 6 -2.38 -13.04 30.88
CA ARG A 6 -2.77 -11.73 30.34
C ARG A 6 -1.57 -11.12 29.62
N PRO A 7 -1.78 -10.47 28.48
CA PRO A 7 -0.71 -9.74 27.82
C PRO A 7 -0.29 -8.51 28.64
N ALA A 8 0.99 -8.18 28.59
CA ALA A 8 1.54 -7.08 29.37
C ALA A 8 1.46 -5.73 28.62
N MET A 9 1.26 -4.66 29.38
CA MET A 9 1.51 -3.28 28.98
C MET A 9 2.66 -2.75 29.83
N VAL A 10 3.76 -2.34 29.22
CA VAL A 10 4.94 -1.86 29.93
C VAL A 10 5.08 -0.36 29.73
N VAL A 11 5.20 0.39 30.81
CA VAL A 11 5.30 1.85 30.80
C VAL A 11 6.60 2.28 31.44
N ILE A 12 7.30 3.17 30.77
CA ILE A 12 8.49 3.84 31.31
C ILE A 12 8.12 5.29 31.53
N ASP A 13 7.89 5.63 32.79
CA ASP A 13 7.48 6.96 33.20
C ASP A 13 8.20 7.34 34.49
N PRO A 14 9.00 8.42 34.53
CA PRO A 14 9.67 8.90 35.73
C PRO A 14 8.72 9.19 36.92
N ALA A 15 7.43 9.44 36.63
CA ALA A 15 6.41 9.61 37.69
C ALA A 15 6.05 8.29 38.40
N GLY A 16 6.47 7.14 37.86
CA GLY A 16 6.31 5.84 38.48
C GLY A 16 4.85 5.38 38.68
N PRO A 17 4.62 4.46 39.64
CA PRO A 17 3.30 3.87 39.85
C PRO A 17 2.21 4.85 40.32
N THR A 18 2.59 6.02 40.82
CA THR A 18 1.65 7.06 41.29
C THR A 18 1.37 8.12 40.21
N GLY A 19 2.00 8.01 39.04
CA GLY A 19 1.82 8.95 37.95
C GLY A 19 0.43 8.88 37.29
N ALA A 20 0.02 9.98 36.69
CA ALA A 20 -1.27 10.09 35.99
C ALA A 20 -1.42 9.02 34.87
N THR A 21 -0.33 8.74 34.14
CA THR A 21 -0.31 7.71 33.08
C THR A 21 -0.70 6.33 33.64
N MET A 22 -0.08 5.92 34.73
CA MET A 22 -0.37 4.62 35.36
C MET A 22 -1.78 4.56 35.90
N THR A 23 -2.24 5.63 36.55
CA THR A 23 -3.61 5.72 37.09
C THR A 23 -4.65 5.53 35.98
N GLU A 24 -4.50 6.22 34.85
CA GLU A 24 -5.41 6.11 33.74
C GLU A 24 -5.38 4.71 33.08
N LEU A 25 -4.20 4.14 32.89
CA LEU A 25 -4.09 2.79 32.33
C LEU A 25 -4.72 1.73 33.26
N CYS A 26 -4.45 1.78 34.54
CA CYS A 26 -5.04 0.84 35.51
C CYS A 26 -6.57 0.95 35.57
N THR A 27 -7.10 2.16 35.52
CA THR A 27 -8.55 2.38 35.60
C THR A 27 -9.29 1.72 34.43
N ARG A 28 -8.70 1.70 33.24
CA ARG A 28 -9.39 1.22 32.02
C ARG A 28 -8.96 -0.16 31.57
N TYR A 29 -7.69 -0.53 31.73
CA TYR A 29 -7.13 -1.72 31.06
C TYR A 29 -6.70 -2.85 32.00
N ALA A 30 -6.57 -2.65 33.33
CA ALA A 30 -6.09 -3.67 34.26
C ALA A 30 -6.97 -4.93 34.32
N ALA A 31 -8.23 -4.88 33.89
CA ALA A 31 -9.08 -6.07 33.80
C ALA A 31 -8.59 -7.06 32.71
N HIS A 32 -7.90 -6.58 31.68
CA HIS A 32 -7.53 -7.36 30.50
C HIS A 32 -6.03 -7.48 30.26
N TYR A 33 -5.23 -6.59 30.86
CA TYR A 33 -3.77 -6.50 30.68
C TYR A 33 -3.06 -6.44 32.04
N ASP A 34 -1.87 -7.04 32.09
CA ASP A 34 -0.95 -6.85 33.22
C ASP A 34 -0.14 -5.57 32.94
N ILE A 35 -0.27 -4.57 33.81
CA ILE A 35 0.33 -3.26 33.62
C ILE A 35 1.54 -3.11 34.54
N GLU A 36 2.72 -2.95 33.93
CA GLU A 36 3.97 -2.73 34.68
C GLU A 36 4.51 -1.34 34.37
N VAL A 37 4.91 -0.60 35.40
CA VAL A 37 5.55 0.72 35.25
C VAL A 37 6.94 0.70 35.83
N HIS A 38 7.88 1.31 35.13
CA HIS A 38 9.27 1.46 35.52
C HIS A 38 9.67 2.94 35.44
N GLU A 39 10.38 3.42 36.45
CA GLU A 39 10.86 4.81 36.52
C GLU A 39 12.10 5.03 35.64
N ALA A 40 12.83 3.95 35.31
CA ALA A 40 14.07 4.01 34.57
C ALA A 40 14.09 3.02 33.39
N ALA A 41 14.67 3.45 32.28
CA ALA A 41 14.77 2.66 31.05
C ALA A 41 15.53 1.34 31.21
N GLY A 42 16.58 1.31 32.08
CA GLY A 42 17.35 0.09 32.37
C GLY A 42 16.50 -1.00 33.01
N ALA A 43 15.77 -0.67 34.08
CA ALA A 43 14.89 -1.61 34.76
C ALA A 43 13.77 -2.15 33.86
N ALA A 44 13.23 -1.28 32.99
CA ALA A 44 12.24 -1.69 31.99
C ALA A 44 12.81 -2.67 30.96
N LEU A 45 14.05 -2.42 30.49
CA LEU A 45 14.69 -3.32 29.52
C LEU A 45 14.96 -4.70 30.13
N ASP A 46 15.44 -4.76 31.38
CA ASP A 46 15.65 -6.01 32.10
C ASP A 46 14.33 -6.79 32.25
N ALA A 47 13.24 -6.10 32.60
CA ALA A 47 11.91 -6.70 32.72
C ALA A 47 11.43 -7.24 31.36
N LEU A 48 11.57 -6.48 30.29
CA LEU A 48 11.20 -6.89 28.93
C LEU A 48 12.03 -8.08 28.44
N GLN A 49 13.34 -8.14 28.76
CA GLN A 49 14.18 -9.31 28.47
C GLN A 49 13.70 -10.54 29.25
N ALA A 50 13.36 -10.40 30.52
CA ALA A 50 12.81 -11.47 31.30
C ALA A 50 11.44 -11.95 30.79
N MET A 51 10.60 -11.03 30.31
CA MET A 51 9.33 -11.36 29.65
C MET A 51 9.57 -12.14 28.35
N ALA A 52 10.51 -11.71 27.51
CA ALA A 52 10.87 -12.41 26.28
C ALA A 52 11.39 -13.83 26.57
N ALA A 53 12.26 -13.99 27.59
CA ALA A 53 12.80 -15.29 27.98
C ALA A 53 11.73 -16.30 28.44
N ARG A 54 10.65 -15.83 29.06
CA ARG A 54 9.51 -16.68 29.48
C ARG A 54 8.39 -16.78 28.44
N GLY A 55 8.57 -16.17 27.25
CA GLY A 55 7.56 -16.18 26.19
C GLY A 55 6.30 -15.38 26.52
N ALA A 56 6.40 -14.39 27.40
CA ALA A 56 5.26 -13.55 27.75
C ALA A 56 4.90 -12.58 26.62
N ASP A 57 3.61 -12.39 26.44
CA ASP A 57 3.10 -11.47 25.46
C ASP A 57 3.13 -10.04 25.96
N VAL A 58 3.76 -9.17 25.19
CA VAL A 58 3.75 -7.73 25.43
C VAL A 58 2.93 -7.05 24.33
N ALA A 59 1.85 -6.37 24.73
CA ALA A 59 0.95 -5.70 23.80
C ALA A 59 1.45 -4.31 23.43
N VAL A 60 1.77 -3.52 24.45
CA VAL A 60 2.16 -2.10 24.26
C VAL A 60 3.34 -1.79 25.16
N VAL A 61 4.29 -1.01 24.64
CA VAL A 61 5.36 -0.39 25.41
C VAL A 61 5.29 1.12 25.19
N LEU A 62 5.06 1.86 26.28
CA LEU A 62 5.06 3.31 26.30
C LEU A 62 6.31 3.80 27.01
N ALA A 63 7.08 4.68 26.38
CA ALA A 63 8.32 5.18 26.99
C ALA A 63 8.40 6.71 26.95
N ASP A 64 8.70 7.28 28.11
CA ASP A 64 8.97 8.71 28.23
C ASP A 64 10.16 9.13 27.37
N ARG A 65 10.00 10.21 26.63
CA ARG A 65 11.04 10.75 25.74
C ARG A 65 12.32 11.14 26.50
N ALA A 66 12.17 11.90 27.57
CA ALA A 66 13.29 12.44 28.34
C ALA A 66 14.12 11.34 28.99
N SER A 67 13.53 10.18 29.27
CA SER A 67 14.20 8.99 29.81
C SER A 67 14.92 8.14 28.74
N GLY A 68 15.14 8.68 27.55
CA GLY A 68 15.79 7.95 26.45
C GLY A 68 14.84 6.98 25.74
N GLY A 69 13.54 7.26 25.77
CA GLY A 69 12.47 6.39 25.29
C GLY A 69 12.66 5.88 23.85
N ALA A 70 13.07 6.72 22.90
CA ALA A 70 13.28 6.29 21.51
C ALA A 70 14.34 5.18 21.40
N ARG A 71 15.44 5.26 22.16
CA ARG A 71 16.49 4.22 22.18
C ARG A 71 16.01 2.92 22.79
N LEU A 72 15.26 3.02 23.90
CA LEU A 72 14.66 1.86 24.56
C LEU A 72 13.66 1.17 23.62
N LEU A 73 12.75 1.93 23.00
CA LEU A 73 11.74 1.39 22.08
C LEU A 73 12.37 0.67 20.88
N ASN A 74 13.54 1.14 20.41
CA ASN A 74 14.31 0.41 19.42
C ASN A 74 14.86 -0.91 19.94
N ALA A 75 15.36 -0.96 21.19
CA ALA A 75 15.86 -2.18 21.83
C ALA A 75 14.75 -3.21 22.10
N VAL A 76 13.51 -2.77 22.28
CA VAL A 76 12.34 -3.65 22.46
C VAL A 76 11.98 -4.43 21.21
N ARG A 77 12.20 -3.86 20.05
CA ARG A 77 11.79 -4.43 18.75
C ARG A 77 12.25 -5.88 18.52
N PRO A 78 13.52 -6.26 18.72
CA PRO A 78 13.95 -7.65 18.55
C PRO A 78 13.44 -8.57 19.66
N LEU A 79 13.14 -8.04 20.85
CA LEU A 79 12.67 -8.82 22.00
C LEU A 79 11.18 -9.15 21.89
N HIS A 80 10.38 -8.17 21.45
CA HIS A 80 8.93 -8.25 21.31
C HIS A 80 8.48 -7.67 19.96
N PRO A 81 8.64 -8.40 18.84
CA PRO A 81 8.38 -7.88 17.50
C PRO A 81 6.93 -7.45 17.26
N SER A 82 5.98 -8.09 17.97
CA SER A 82 4.55 -7.77 17.87
C SER A 82 4.12 -6.59 18.75
N ALA A 83 4.89 -6.24 19.79
CA ALA A 83 4.54 -5.16 20.70
C ALA A 83 4.46 -3.82 19.95
N ARG A 84 3.42 -3.03 20.23
CA ARG A 84 3.29 -1.66 19.75
C ARG A 84 4.05 -0.70 20.65
N ARG A 85 4.73 0.27 20.06
CA ARG A 85 5.69 1.15 20.76
C ARG A 85 5.25 2.59 20.63
N GLY A 86 4.94 3.22 21.75
CA GLY A 86 4.52 4.61 21.84
C GLY A 86 5.50 5.47 22.62
N LEU A 87 5.82 6.65 22.08
CA LEU A 87 6.64 7.65 22.76
C LEU A 87 5.73 8.57 23.58
N LEU A 88 5.90 8.57 24.92
CA LEU A 88 5.19 9.47 25.82
C LEU A 88 5.82 10.87 25.75
N LEU A 89 4.97 11.88 25.56
CA LEU A 89 5.34 13.28 25.51
C LEU A 89 4.42 14.12 26.37
N ASP A 90 4.95 15.18 26.94
CA ASP A 90 4.15 16.26 27.46
C ASP A 90 3.57 17.14 26.34
N TRP A 91 2.46 17.82 26.61
CA TRP A 91 1.71 18.59 25.62
C TRP A 91 2.57 19.56 24.79
N ASN A 92 3.55 20.21 25.43
CA ASN A 92 4.39 21.21 24.76
C ASN A 92 5.60 20.62 24.01
N GLU A 93 5.94 19.36 24.22
CA GLU A 93 7.13 18.72 23.68
C GLU A 93 7.05 18.44 22.18
N HIS A 94 5.86 18.31 21.62
CA HIS A 94 5.65 18.11 20.18
C HIS A 94 6.30 19.20 19.31
N ARG A 95 6.34 20.45 19.80
CA ARG A 95 6.91 21.58 19.07
C ARG A 95 8.42 21.67 19.28
N THR A 96 8.87 21.49 20.51
CA THR A 96 10.27 21.70 20.93
C THR A 96 11.19 20.56 20.48
N HIS A 97 10.65 19.35 20.28
CA HIS A 97 11.44 18.14 19.94
C HIS A 97 11.01 17.53 18.60
N ARG A 98 10.53 18.36 17.67
CA ARG A 98 9.98 17.92 16.38
C ARG A 98 10.97 17.05 15.57
N GLU A 99 12.23 17.42 15.55
CA GLU A 99 13.27 16.71 14.77
C GLU A 99 13.56 15.33 15.37
N GLU A 100 13.75 15.25 16.69
CA GLU A 100 13.97 13.98 17.41
C GLU A 100 12.78 13.02 17.22
N ILE A 101 11.55 13.54 17.31
CA ILE A 101 10.32 12.76 17.10
C ILE A 101 10.25 12.27 15.65
N ALA A 102 10.54 13.14 14.68
CA ALA A 102 10.53 12.79 13.26
C ALA A 102 11.57 11.71 12.94
N GLU A 103 12.76 11.80 13.54
CA GLU A 103 13.81 10.78 13.42
C GLU A 103 13.37 9.43 14.02
N ALA A 104 12.77 9.42 15.21
CA ALA A 104 12.28 8.20 15.86
C ALA A 104 11.21 7.48 15.01
N PHE A 105 10.33 8.24 14.35
CA PHE A 105 9.39 7.70 13.38
C PHE A 105 10.08 7.19 12.10
N ALA A 106 11.00 7.97 11.56
CA ALA A 106 11.71 7.63 10.33
C ALA A 106 12.50 6.33 10.48
N GLN A 107 13.12 6.13 11.64
CA GLN A 107 13.87 4.92 11.99
C GLN A 107 12.96 3.76 12.47
N ARG A 108 11.64 3.94 12.48
CA ARG A 108 10.66 2.96 12.98
C ARG A 108 10.93 2.50 14.43
N HIS A 109 11.47 3.39 15.26
CA HIS A 109 11.64 3.12 16.69
C HIS A 109 10.30 3.20 17.43
N VAL A 110 9.39 4.02 16.93
CA VAL A 110 8.05 4.25 17.51
C VAL A 110 6.96 4.13 16.42
N GLU A 111 5.80 3.63 16.81
CA GLU A 111 4.61 3.59 15.97
C GLU A 111 3.73 4.82 16.19
N CYS A 112 3.70 5.35 17.42
CA CYS A 112 2.94 6.58 17.69
C CYS A 112 3.56 7.44 18.78
N VAL A 113 3.07 8.67 18.84
CA VAL A 113 3.28 9.57 19.99
C VAL A 113 2.02 9.57 20.82
N VAL A 114 2.18 9.37 22.12
CA VAL A 114 1.10 9.39 23.11
C VAL A 114 1.32 10.59 24.01
N THR A 115 0.41 11.55 24.00
CA THR A 115 0.47 12.68 24.93
C THR A 115 0.06 12.20 26.32
N ARG A 116 0.82 12.57 27.36
CA ARG A 116 0.48 12.25 28.76
C ARG A 116 -0.92 12.76 29.09
N PRO A 117 -1.68 12.02 29.92
CA PRO A 117 -2.98 12.48 30.35
C PRO A 117 -2.87 13.73 31.23
N LEU A 118 -3.70 14.73 30.95
CA LEU A 118 -3.75 15.99 31.71
C LEU A 118 -4.63 15.91 32.96
N GLY A 119 -5.39 14.84 33.11
CA GLY A 119 -6.31 14.61 34.23
C GLY A 119 -7.02 13.28 34.10
N SER A 120 -7.93 12.99 35.03
CA SER A 120 -8.72 11.76 34.98
C SER A 120 -9.67 11.74 33.78
N SER A 121 -9.77 10.56 33.14
CA SER A 121 -10.62 10.31 31.97
C SER A 121 -10.22 11.11 30.71
N ASP A 122 -8.92 11.20 30.45
CA ASP A 122 -8.42 11.80 29.20
C ASP A 122 -8.69 10.87 28.00
N GLU A 123 -9.82 11.06 27.33
CA GLU A 123 -10.23 10.25 26.19
C GLU A 123 -9.28 10.36 24.98
N ARG A 124 -8.46 11.39 24.88
CA ARG A 124 -7.43 11.51 23.84
C ARG A 124 -6.27 10.55 24.12
N PHE A 125 -5.82 10.47 25.36
CA PHE A 125 -4.83 9.49 25.81
C PHE A 125 -5.34 8.07 25.54
N HIS A 126 -6.55 7.77 26.00
CA HIS A 126 -7.15 6.45 25.81
C HIS A 126 -7.35 6.07 24.35
N ARG A 127 -7.72 7.01 23.47
CA ARG A 127 -7.82 6.75 22.03
C ARG A 127 -6.49 6.27 21.46
N ASN A 128 -5.38 6.96 21.75
CA ASN A 128 -4.06 6.58 21.26
C ASN A 128 -3.64 5.19 21.79
N VAL A 129 -3.92 4.88 23.06
CA VAL A 129 -3.63 3.57 23.64
C VAL A 129 -4.51 2.48 23.01
N THR A 130 -5.80 2.73 22.82
CA THR A 130 -6.73 1.77 22.21
C THR A 130 -6.31 1.46 20.77
N GLU A 131 -5.93 2.47 19.98
CA GLU A 131 -5.43 2.25 18.62
C GLU A 131 -4.18 1.36 18.58
N LEU A 132 -3.24 1.52 19.54
CA LEU A 132 -2.08 0.63 19.64
C LEU A 132 -2.49 -0.81 20.00
N LEU A 133 -3.45 -0.97 20.89
CA LEU A 133 -3.97 -2.29 21.29
C LEU A 133 -4.72 -2.97 20.15
N ASP A 134 -5.49 -2.23 19.37
CA ASP A 134 -6.19 -2.75 18.18
C ASP A 134 -5.19 -3.18 17.08
N GLU A 135 -4.13 -2.38 16.87
CA GLU A 135 -3.04 -2.76 15.95
C GLU A 135 -2.32 -4.03 16.43
N TRP A 136 -2.03 -4.13 17.72
CA TRP A 136 -1.40 -5.31 18.31
C TRP A 136 -2.29 -6.55 18.16
N SER A 137 -3.58 -6.43 18.47
CA SER A 137 -4.55 -7.53 18.35
C SER A 137 -4.65 -8.06 16.92
N ARG A 138 -4.66 -7.15 15.93
CA ARG A 138 -4.66 -7.51 14.50
C ARG A 138 -3.39 -8.27 14.10
N LEU A 139 -2.23 -7.86 14.59
CA LEU A 139 -0.95 -8.52 14.27
C LEU A 139 -0.80 -9.90 14.90
N ARG A 140 -1.39 -10.12 16.05
CA ARG A 140 -1.32 -11.40 16.76
C ARG A 140 -2.11 -12.53 16.13
N GLY A 141 -2.97 -12.21 15.18
CA GLY A 141 -3.71 -13.23 14.46
C GLY A 141 -4.52 -14.13 15.39
N SER A 142 -5.20 -13.55 16.39
CA SER A 142 -6.28 -14.22 17.15
C SER A 142 -7.46 -14.58 16.24
N VAL A 143 -7.39 -14.19 14.97
CA VAL A 143 -8.32 -14.55 13.91
C VAL A 143 -7.91 -15.92 13.39
N VAL A 144 -8.78 -16.90 13.50
CA VAL A 144 -8.61 -18.21 12.86
C VAL A 144 -8.38 -17.97 11.36
N PRO A 145 -7.23 -18.40 10.78
CA PRO A 145 -6.98 -18.13 9.37
C PRO A 145 -8.06 -18.80 8.53
N THR A 146 -8.78 -17.99 7.74
CA THR A 146 -9.80 -18.47 6.81
C THR A 146 -9.20 -19.09 5.57
N VAL A 147 -7.93 -18.76 5.28
CA VAL A 147 -7.18 -19.27 4.14
C VAL A 147 -5.82 -19.78 4.62
N ARG A 148 -5.47 -21.00 4.23
CA ARG A 148 -4.13 -21.57 4.44
C ARG A 148 -3.42 -21.72 3.11
N ILE A 149 -2.25 -21.12 2.98
CA ILE A 149 -1.39 -21.19 1.80
C ILE A 149 -0.21 -22.12 2.14
N VAL A 150 0.01 -23.14 1.36
CA VAL A 150 1.17 -24.05 1.49
C VAL A 150 1.95 -24.01 0.19
N CYS A 151 3.24 -23.71 0.25
CA CYS A 151 4.14 -23.77 -0.90
C CYS A 151 5.56 -24.08 -0.42
N ALA A 152 6.29 -24.93 -1.14
CA ALA A 152 7.62 -25.37 -0.75
C ALA A 152 8.63 -24.20 -0.65
N GLN A 153 8.46 -23.18 -1.49
CA GLN A 153 9.27 -21.97 -1.49
C GLN A 153 8.38 -20.74 -1.76
N PRO A 154 8.76 -19.54 -1.30
CA PRO A 154 8.09 -18.32 -1.69
C PRO A 154 8.19 -18.12 -3.20
N THR A 155 7.06 -17.97 -3.88
CA THR A 155 6.97 -17.69 -5.32
C THR A 155 6.27 -16.37 -5.55
N ALA A 156 6.43 -15.79 -6.76
CA ALA A 156 5.70 -14.58 -7.15
C ALA A 156 4.17 -14.80 -6.98
N ARG A 157 3.68 -16.01 -7.31
CA ARG A 157 2.25 -16.35 -7.16
C ARG A 157 1.80 -16.38 -5.70
N VAL A 158 2.62 -16.89 -4.79
CA VAL A 158 2.34 -16.83 -3.34
C VAL A 158 2.21 -15.37 -2.88
N SER A 159 3.14 -14.51 -3.29
CA SER A 159 3.12 -13.08 -2.94
C SER A 159 1.88 -12.36 -3.48
N GLU A 160 1.46 -12.66 -4.70
CA GLU A 160 0.22 -12.11 -5.29
C GLU A 160 -1.03 -12.54 -4.51
N ILE A 161 -1.11 -13.83 -4.11
CA ILE A 161 -2.22 -14.35 -3.31
C ILE A 161 -2.25 -13.67 -1.94
N GLN A 162 -1.09 -13.54 -1.29
CA GLN A 162 -0.99 -12.86 0.01
C GLN A 162 -1.39 -11.39 -0.08
N ASP A 163 -0.91 -10.67 -1.10
CA ASP A 163 -1.27 -9.28 -1.36
C ASP A 163 -2.77 -9.11 -1.58
N MET A 164 -3.38 -9.99 -2.38
CA MET A 164 -4.82 -10.01 -2.61
C MET A 164 -5.59 -10.22 -1.30
N LEU A 165 -5.26 -11.25 -0.52
CA LEU A 165 -5.94 -11.56 0.73
C LEU A 165 -5.79 -10.42 1.76
N GLN A 166 -4.59 -9.84 1.86
CA GLN A 166 -4.31 -8.74 2.76
C GLN A 166 -5.12 -7.48 2.40
N ARG A 167 -5.25 -7.15 1.11
CA ARG A 167 -6.03 -5.99 0.65
C ARG A 167 -7.53 -6.15 0.84
N HIS A 168 -7.99 -7.38 1.00
CA HIS A 168 -9.39 -7.71 1.27
C HIS A 168 -9.67 -8.02 2.74
N ASP A 169 -8.68 -7.80 3.62
CA ASP A 169 -8.75 -8.12 5.06
C ASP A 169 -9.15 -9.58 5.33
N VAL A 170 -8.76 -10.51 4.43
CA VAL A 170 -9.00 -11.94 4.58
C VAL A 170 -7.86 -12.55 5.39
N PRO A 171 -8.12 -13.07 6.60
CA PRO A 171 -7.10 -13.69 7.43
C PRO A 171 -6.51 -14.93 6.78
N PHE A 172 -5.18 -15.00 6.67
CA PHE A 172 -4.51 -16.16 6.08
C PHE A 172 -3.28 -16.58 6.88
N SER A 173 -2.87 -17.83 6.66
CA SER A 173 -1.59 -18.36 7.14
C SER A 173 -0.77 -18.88 5.96
N TYR A 174 0.55 -18.71 6.05
CA TYR A 174 1.50 -19.26 5.09
C TYR A 174 2.39 -20.31 5.77
N ALA A 175 2.58 -21.43 5.10
CA ALA A 175 3.45 -22.50 5.57
C ALA A 175 4.39 -22.95 4.44
N GLY A 176 5.71 -22.92 4.72
CA GLY A 176 6.73 -23.47 3.82
C GLY A 176 6.83 -25.00 3.89
N ALA A 177 7.79 -25.57 3.15
CA ALA A 177 7.98 -27.02 3.01
C ALA A 177 8.03 -27.83 4.32
N ALA A 178 8.53 -27.26 5.41
CA ALA A 178 8.61 -27.93 6.72
C ALA A 178 7.27 -28.26 7.37
N ALA A 179 6.19 -27.61 6.93
CA ALA A 179 4.82 -27.82 7.44
C ALA A 179 3.92 -28.63 6.52
N ALA A 180 4.44 -29.13 5.41
CA ALA A 180 3.74 -29.99 4.45
C ALA A 180 3.72 -31.46 4.91
N THR A 181 3.30 -31.73 6.15
CA THR A 181 3.27 -33.09 6.74
C THR A 181 2.10 -33.96 6.27
N ALA A 182 1.34 -33.56 5.27
CA ALA A 182 0.19 -34.33 4.75
C ALA A 182 0.24 -34.46 3.21
N GLY A 183 1.11 -35.33 2.71
CA GLY A 183 1.19 -35.75 1.32
C GLY A 183 2.27 -35.05 0.49
N PRO A 184 2.73 -35.69 -0.60
CA PRO A 184 3.69 -35.08 -1.51
C PRO A 184 3.08 -33.81 -2.13
N PRO A 185 3.87 -32.73 -2.33
CA PRO A 185 3.38 -31.54 -3.00
C PRO A 185 2.86 -31.94 -4.40
N PRO A 186 1.72 -31.37 -4.82
CA PRO A 186 1.20 -31.67 -6.15
C PRO A 186 2.22 -31.24 -7.22
N THR A 187 2.48 -32.13 -8.14
CA THR A 187 3.33 -31.85 -9.31
C THR A 187 2.60 -30.88 -10.24
N PRO A 188 3.30 -29.87 -10.80
CA PRO A 188 2.68 -28.99 -11.77
C PRO A 188 2.10 -29.77 -12.96
N ILE A 189 0.89 -29.42 -13.36
CA ILE A 189 0.20 -30.07 -14.49
C ILE A 189 0.90 -29.75 -15.83
N ASP A 190 1.67 -28.67 -15.86
CA ASP A 190 2.40 -28.18 -17.04
C ASP A 190 3.86 -28.67 -17.17
N GLY A 191 4.30 -29.54 -16.27
CA GLY A 191 5.68 -30.07 -16.28
C GLY A 191 6.76 -29.07 -15.84
N SER A 192 6.38 -27.90 -15.29
CA SER A 192 7.32 -26.94 -14.70
C SER A 192 7.91 -27.49 -13.41
N SER A 193 9.19 -27.15 -13.13
CA SER A 193 9.85 -27.54 -11.88
C SER A 193 9.61 -26.56 -10.73
N GLU A 194 8.84 -25.48 -10.95
CA GLU A 194 8.57 -24.49 -9.93
C GLU A 194 7.48 -24.95 -8.96
N PRO A 195 7.67 -24.74 -7.64
CA PRO A 195 6.67 -25.11 -6.65
C PRO A 195 5.42 -24.23 -6.80
N VAL A 196 4.26 -24.88 -6.86
CA VAL A 196 2.96 -24.21 -6.97
C VAL A 196 2.27 -24.09 -5.61
N PRO A 197 1.59 -22.96 -5.30
CA PRO A 197 0.86 -22.80 -4.05
C PRO A 197 -0.39 -23.68 -4.02
N VAL A 198 -0.61 -24.31 -2.88
CA VAL A 198 -1.85 -24.98 -2.51
C VAL A 198 -2.60 -24.10 -1.51
N VAL A 199 -3.81 -23.71 -1.85
CA VAL A 199 -4.64 -22.81 -1.04
C VAL A 199 -5.83 -23.60 -0.51
N THR A 200 -5.94 -23.71 0.81
CA THR A 200 -7.07 -24.40 1.47
C THR A 200 -7.90 -23.37 2.24
N LEU A 201 -9.19 -23.35 1.98
CA LEU A 201 -10.16 -22.48 2.66
C LEU A 201 -10.65 -23.12 3.96
N HIS A 202 -11.26 -22.33 4.85
CA HIS A 202 -11.80 -22.78 6.13
C HIS A 202 -12.86 -23.88 6.01
N ASN A 203 -13.56 -23.96 4.87
CA ASN A 203 -14.54 -25.01 4.55
C ASN A 203 -13.93 -26.31 4.01
N GLY A 204 -12.58 -26.40 3.97
CA GLY A 204 -11.85 -27.57 3.46
C GLY A 204 -11.66 -27.58 1.94
N HIS A 205 -12.24 -26.62 1.20
CA HIS A 205 -12.03 -26.53 -0.25
C HIS A 205 -10.58 -26.19 -0.56
N THR A 206 -9.96 -26.95 -1.43
CA THR A 206 -8.53 -26.82 -1.78
C THR A 206 -8.38 -26.47 -3.25
N LEU A 207 -7.61 -25.45 -3.52
CA LEU A 207 -7.25 -24.95 -4.85
C LEU A 207 -5.75 -25.11 -5.08
N ILE A 208 -5.36 -25.58 -6.26
CA ILE A 208 -3.94 -25.74 -6.66
C ILE A 208 -3.61 -24.64 -7.65
N ASN A 209 -2.64 -23.79 -7.32
CA ASN A 209 -2.22 -22.65 -8.12
C ASN A 209 -3.40 -21.77 -8.62
N PRO A 210 -4.36 -21.41 -7.73
CA PRO A 210 -5.56 -20.71 -8.17
C PRO A 210 -5.20 -19.34 -8.78
N THR A 211 -5.95 -18.92 -9.79
CA THR A 211 -5.99 -17.52 -10.22
C THR A 211 -6.66 -16.64 -9.15
N ASN A 212 -6.50 -15.32 -9.23
CA ASN A 212 -7.20 -14.41 -8.31
C ASN A 212 -8.72 -14.52 -8.44
N VAL A 213 -9.23 -14.78 -9.66
CA VAL A 213 -10.66 -15.00 -9.93
C VAL A 213 -11.19 -16.24 -9.22
N GLU A 214 -10.49 -17.37 -9.39
CA GLU A 214 -10.87 -18.63 -8.75
C GLU A 214 -10.86 -18.53 -7.24
N LEU A 215 -9.83 -17.85 -6.69
CA LEU A 215 -9.73 -17.61 -5.25
C LEU A 215 -10.84 -16.67 -4.76
N ALA A 216 -11.09 -15.56 -5.45
CA ALA A 216 -12.17 -14.64 -5.14
C ALA A 216 -13.54 -15.33 -5.17
N HIS A 217 -13.79 -16.11 -6.20
CA HIS A 217 -15.04 -16.89 -6.33
C HIS A 217 -15.19 -17.92 -5.20
N ALA A 218 -14.12 -18.63 -4.86
CA ALA A 218 -14.12 -19.61 -3.78
C ALA A 218 -14.32 -18.94 -2.39
N LEU A 219 -13.94 -17.69 -2.24
CA LEU A 219 -14.19 -16.85 -1.06
C LEU A 219 -15.59 -16.22 -1.05
N GLY A 220 -16.41 -16.47 -2.09
CA GLY A 220 -17.78 -15.97 -2.18
C GLY A 220 -17.91 -14.57 -2.79
N ALA A 221 -16.84 -14.04 -3.39
CA ALA A 221 -16.93 -12.76 -4.10
C ALA A 221 -17.77 -12.89 -5.38
N ARG A 222 -18.51 -11.84 -5.70
CA ARG A 222 -19.29 -11.78 -6.95
C ARG A 222 -18.34 -11.49 -8.12
N THR A 223 -18.40 -12.33 -9.13
CA THR A 223 -17.62 -12.17 -10.37
C THR A 223 -18.48 -11.74 -11.55
N ARG A 224 -19.79 -11.59 -11.35
CA ARG A 224 -20.76 -11.21 -12.37
C ARG A 224 -21.64 -10.06 -11.89
N SER A 225 -22.00 -9.17 -12.82
CA SER A 225 -22.94 -8.09 -12.54
C SER A 225 -24.34 -8.62 -12.21
N GLY A 226 -25.07 -7.91 -11.36
CA GLY A 226 -26.51 -8.08 -11.21
C GLY A 226 -27.26 -7.70 -12.50
N ALA A 227 -28.52 -8.12 -12.57
CA ALA A 227 -29.36 -7.75 -13.70
C ALA A 227 -29.73 -6.24 -13.64
N GLY A 228 -29.63 -5.55 -14.76
CA GLY A 228 -30.12 -4.18 -14.92
C GLY A 228 -29.07 -3.15 -15.33
N VAL A 229 -29.50 -1.88 -15.32
CA VAL A 229 -28.66 -0.73 -15.68
C VAL A 229 -28.24 -0.03 -14.41
N TYR A 230 -26.95 0.24 -14.28
CA TYR A 230 -26.40 1.08 -13.21
C TYR A 230 -26.47 2.55 -13.59
N ASP A 231 -26.50 3.43 -12.60
CA ASP A 231 -26.34 4.86 -12.87
C ASP A 231 -24.86 5.15 -13.18
N VAL A 232 -23.96 4.49 -12.43
CA VAL A 232 -22.50 4.62 -12.61
C VAL A 232 -21.84 3.26 -12.69
N VAL A 233 -20.95 3.06 -13.66
CA VAL A 233 -20.03 1.93 -13.70
C VAL A 233 -18.62 2.46 -13.55
N VAL A 234 -17.94 2.07 -12.48
CA VAL A 234 -16.55 2.44 -12.20
C VAL A 234 -15.62 1.33 -12.66
N VAL A 235 -14.61 1.66 -13.44
CA VAL A 235 -13.59 0.71 -13.92
C VAL A 235 -12.26 1.02 -13.24
N GLY A 236 -11.87 0.15 -12.32
CA GLY A 236 -10.66 0.24 -11.49
C GLY A 236 -10.96 0.52 -10.02
N GLY A 237 -10.48 -0.37 -9.13
CA GLY A 237 -10.66 -0.34 -7.68
C GLY A 237 -9.53 0.38 -6.91
N GLY A 238 -8.81 1.32 -7.56
CA GLY A 238 -7.83 2.19 -6.91
C GLY A 238 -8.50 3.31 -6.08
N PRO A 239 -7.70 4.22 -5.45
CA PRO A 239 -8.25 5.29 -4.61
C PRO A 239 -9.28 6.18 -5.32
N ALA A 240 -9.07 6.49 -6.60
CA ALA A 240 -10.01 7.29 -7.38
C ALA A 240 -11.34 6.55 -7.61
N GLY A 241 -11.27 5.26 -7.98
CA GLY A 241 -12.47 4.46 -8.24
C GLY A 241 -13.26 4.15 -6.97
N LEU A 242 -12.58 3.77 -5.89
CA LEU A 242 -13.24 3.54 -4.58
C LEU A 242 -13.90 4.83 -4.08
N SER A 243 -13.23 5.98 -4.23
CA SER A 243 -13.83 7.27 -3.88
C SER A 243 -15.07 7.57 -4.75
N ALA A 244 -14.97 7.40 -6.06
CA ALA A 244 -16.12 7.60 -6.95
C ALA A 244 -17.29 6.68 -6.57
N ALA A 245 -17.04 5.41 -6.24
CA ALA A 245 -18.06 4.47 -5.84
C ALA A 245 -18.75 4.87 -4.53
N VAL A 246 -17.95 5.22 -3.50
CA VAL A 246 -18.48 5.68 -2.19
C VAL A 246 -19.37 6.93 -2.37
N TYR A 247 -18.89 7.93 -3.09
CA TYR A 247 -19.65 9.16 -3.28
C TYR A 247 -20.90 8.92 -4.14
N ALA A 248 -20.82 8.15 -5.21
CA ALA A 248 -21.96 7.85 -6.07
C ALA A 248 -23.09 7.15 -5.28
N GLU A 249 -22.78 6.10 -4.52
CA GLU A 249 -23.77 5.42 -3.69
C GLU A 249 -24.29 6.30 -2.55
N SER A 250 -23.43 7.09 -1.90
CA SER A 250 -23.86 8.00 -0.84
C SER A 250 -24.83 9.09 -1.33
N GLU A 251 -24.77 9.42 -2.62
CA GLU A 251 -25.66 10.37 -3.29
C GLU A 251 -26.83 9.68 -4.03
N GLY A 252 -27.00 8.36 -3.82
CA GLY A 252 -28.16 7.59 -4.32
C GLY A 252 -28.04 7.11 -5.76
N LEU A 253 -26.84 7.12 -6.34
CA LEU A 253 -26.57 6.55 -7.66
C LEU A 253 -26.20 5.08 -7.54
N ARG A 254 -26.99 4.18 -8.10
CA ARG A 254 -26.68 2.74 -8.14
C ARG A 254 -25.39 2.50 -8.90
N THR A 255 -24.39 1.95 -8.21
CA THR A 255 -23.02 1.85 -8.72
C THR A 255 -22.51 0.43 -8.79
N ALA A 256 -21.84 0.07 -9.91
CA ALA A 256 -21.00 -1.12 -10.03
C ALA A 256 -19.53 -0.71 -10.13
N LEU A 257 -18.63 -1.45 -9.45
CA LEU A 257 -17.19 -1.27 -9.56
C LEU A 257 -16.54 -2.56 -10.08
N ILE A 258 -15.75 -2.44 -11.14
CA ILE A 258 -15.05 -3.53 -11.81
C ILE A 258 -13.56 -3.46 -11.44
N GLU A 259 -13.02 -4.54 -10.86
CA GLU A 259 -11.59 -4.64 -10.50
C GLU A 259 -11.07 -6.06 -10.82
N PRO A 260 -10.10 -6.19 -11.74
CA PRO A 260 -9.62 -7.50 -12.17
C PRO A 260 -8.63 -8.17 -11.21
N ILE A 261 -7.93 -7.39 -10.36
CA ILE A 261 -6.78 -7.92 -9.59
C ILE A 261 -7.03 -7.84 -8.09
N ALA A 262 -6.99 -6.64 -7.53
CA ALA A 262 -7.17 -6.41 -6.10
C ALA A 262 -7.49 -4.94 -5.82
N MET A 263 -8.32 -4.68 -4.80
CA MET A 263 -8.66 -3.32 -4.38
C MET A 263 -7.45 -2.52 -3.91
N GLY A 264 -7.52 -1.21 -4.06
CA GLY A 264 -6.48 -0.26 -3.67
C GLY A 264 -5.50 0.11 -4.78
N GLY A 265 -5.50 -0.59 -5.93
CA GLY A 265 -4.61 -0.29 -7.06
C GLY A 265 -3.14 -0.17 -6.64
N GLN A 266 -2.39 0.75 -7.26
CA GLN A 266 -0.98 0.99 -6.91
C GLN A 266 -0.79 1.53 -5.48
N ALA A 267 -1.75 2.30 -4.95
CA ALA A 267 -1.66 2.78 -3.57
C ALA A 267 -1.70 1.63 -2.56
N GLY A 268 -2.48 0.57 -2.83
CA GLY A 268 -2.59 -0.62 -2.01
C GLY A 268 -1.25 -1.36 -1.81
N THR A 269 -0.29 -1.22 -2.73
CA THR A 269 1.04 -1.84 -2.62
C THR A 269 2.03 -1.06 -1.75
N SER A 270 1.66 0.17 -1.32
CA SER A 270 2.55 1.01 -0.52
C SER A 270 2.63 0.50 0.92
N SER A 271 3.84 0.27 1.44
CA SER A 271 4.04 -0.17 2.82
C SER A 271 3.58 0.86 3.85
N MET A 272 3.69 2.17 3.53
CA MET A 272 3.30 3.27 4.40
C MET A 272 3.02 4.56 3.62
N ILE A 273 1.81 5.09 3.75
CA ILE A 273 1.38 6.38 3.20
C ILE A 273 1.36 7.39 4.35
N ARG A 274 2.27 8.37 4.37
CA ARG A 274 2.42 9.34 5.46
C ARG A 274 1.81 10.71 5.17
N ASN A 275 1.50 10.97 3.92
CA ASN A 275 1.01 12.26 3.44
C ASN A 275 -0.49 12.25 3.08
N TYR A 276 -1.24 11.26 3.57
CA TYR A 276 -2.69 11.24 3.45
C TYR A 276 -3.31 11.85 4.71
N LEU A 277 -4.19 12.84 4.51
CA LEU A 277 -4.81 13.60 5.60
C LEU A 277 -5.66 12.69 6.50
N GLY A 278 -5.59 12.89 7.81
CA GLY A 278 -6.34 12.12 8.80
C GLY A 278 -5.56 10.97 9.44
N PHE A 279 -4.37 10.64 8.91
CA PHE A 279 -3.51 9.58 9.44
C PHE A 279 -2.17 10.13 9.90
N PRO A 280 -2.07 10.71 11.12
CA PRO A 280 -0.87 11.38 11.60
C PRO A 280 0.33 10.44 11.75
N ARG A 281 0.09 9.14 11.91
CA ARG A 281 1.12 8.09 11.97
C ARG A 281 1.42 7.46 10.62
N GLY A 282 0.69 7.85 9.59
CA GLY A 282 0.61 7.15 8.32
C GLY A 282 -0.35 5.97 8.39
N ILE A 283 -0.57 5.36 7.24
CA ILE A 283 -1.39 4.15 7.08
C ILE A 283 -0.77 3.30 5.98
N SER A 284 -0.81 1.97 6.10
CA SER A 284 -0.39 1.12 5.00
C SER A 284 -1.36 1.26 3.82
N GLY A 285 -0.86 1.10 2.60
CA GLY A 285 -1.71 1.15 1.42
C GLY A 285 -2.77 0.06 1.43
N ALA A 286 -2.43 -1.14 1.91
CA ALA A 286 -3.35 -2.26 2.04
C ALA A 286 -4.49 -1.94 3.03
N GLU A 287 -4.17 -1.37 4.20
CA GLU A 287 -5.17 -1.00 5.20
C GLU A 287 -6.07 0.14 4.71
N LEU A 288 -5.51 1.16 4.04
CA LEU A 288 -6.31 2.23 3.43
C LEU A 288 -7.27 1.67 2.37
N ALA A 289 -6.80 0.73 1.55
CA ALA A 289 -7.60 0.06 0.54
C ALA A 289 -8.73 -0.77 1.16
N ALA A 290 -8.44 -1.55 2.19
CA ALA A 290 -9.43 -2.37 2.91
C ALA A 290 -10.53 -1.51 3.53
N ARG A 291 -10.18 -0.42 4.20
CA ARG A 291 -11.15 0.54 4.78
C ARG A 291 -12.03 1.21 3.71
N ALA A 292 -11.43 1.62 2.59
CA ALA A 292 -12.18 2.24 1.49
C ALA A 292 -13.10 1.23 0.79
N PHE A 293 -12.65 -0.02 0.64
CA PHE A 293 -13.45 -1.11 0.10
C PHE A 293 -14.65 -1.45 1.00
N GLU A 294 -14.43 -1.61 2.31
CA GLU A 294 -15.49 -1.82 3.29
C GLU A 294 -16.52 -0.69 3.23
N GLN A 295 -16.05 0.56 3.18
CA GLN A 295 -16.92 1.72 3.07
C GLN A 295 -17.77 1.67 1.80
N ALA A 296 -17.20 1.34 0.64
CA ALA A 296 -17.93 1.22 -0.62
C ALA A 296 -19.02 0.13 -0.56
N ILE A 297 -18.73 -1.02 0.07
CA ILE A 297 -19.72 -2.10 0.28
C ILE A 297 -20.85 -1.64 1.22
N LEU A 298 -20.51 -0.97 2.32
CA LEU A 298 -21.50 -0.49 3.29
C LEU A 298 -22.47 0.53 2.68
N PHE A 299 -22.02 1.33 1.70
CA PHE A 299 -22.90 2.23 0.94
C PHE A 299 -23.70 1.51 -0.15
N GLY A 300 -23.39 0.26 -0.52
CA GLY A 300 -24.17 -0.54 -1.47
C GLY A 300 -23.51 -0.80 -2.82
N THR A 301 -22.27 -0.38 -3.03
CA THR A 301 -21.56 -0.61 -4.29
C THR A 301 -21.50 -2.10 -4.64
N GLU A 302 -21.94 -2.45 -5.84
CA GLU A 302 -21.83 -3.81 -6.37
C GLU A 302 -20.44 -4.05 -6.95
N MET A 303 -19.67 -4.95 -6.33
CA MET A 303 -18.30 -5.26 -6.75
C MET A 303 -18.29 -6.41 -7.76
N ILE A 304 -17.59 -6.22 -8.89
CA ILE A 304 -17.38 -7.21 -9.94
C ILE A 304 -15.89 -7.53 -10.01
N TYR A 305 -15.53 -8.69 -9.52
CA TYR A 305 -14.14 -9.13 -9.42
C TYR A 305 -13.70 -10.03 -10.56
N GLY A 306 -12.40 -9.95 -10.84
CA GLY A 306 -11.69 -10.93 -11.62
C GLY A 306 -11.87 -10.82 -13.11
N SER A 307 -12.80 -9.99 -13.58
CA SER A 307 -12.97 -9.71 -15.01
C SER A 307 -12.44 -8.33 -15.34
N ALA A 308 -11.54 -8.25 -16.31
CA ALA A 308 -11.00 -6.98 -16.79
C ALA A 308 -11.97 -6.34 -17.80
N ALA A 309 -12.07 -5.01 -17.78
CA ALA A 309 -12.72 -4.29 -18.86
C ALA A 309 -11.86 -4.39 -20.13
N VAL A 310 -12.47 -4.76 -21.24
CA VAL A 310 -11.81 -4.95 -22.56
C VAL A 310 -12.34 -4.03 -23.63
N GLY A 311 -13.39 -3.25 -23.34
CA GLY A 311 -13.93 -2.27 -24.28
C GLY A 311 -15.08 -1.47 -23.66
N ILE A 312 -15.33 -0.29 -24.23
CA ILE A 312 -16.53 0.53 -23.98
C ILE A 312 -17.20 0.80 -25.33
N ARG A 313 -18.52 0.75 -25.35
CA ARG A 313 -19.29 1.22 -26.50
C ARG A 313 -20.53 2.01 -26.08
N ALA A 314 -20.92 2.94 -26.91
CA ALA A 314 -22.19 3.64 -26.75
C ALA A 314 -23.36 2.75 -27.18
N ASP A 315 -24.48 2.82 -26.45
CA ASP A 315 -25.74 2.17 -26.75
C ASP A 315 -26.87 3.16 -26.43
N GLY A 316 -27.16 4.04 -27.37
CA GLY A 316 -28.03 5.18 -27.14
C GLY A 316 -27.51 6.09 -26.04
N GLN A 317 -28.31 6.31 -25.01
CA GLN A 317 -27.93 7.08 -23.82
C GLN A 317 -27.14 6.29 -22.78
N ARG A 318 -26.91 5.00 -23.02
CA ARG A 318 -26.18 4.11 -22.13
C ARG A 318 -24.78 3.84 -22.63
N ARG A 319 -23.94 3.36 -21.75
CA ARG A 319 -22.58 2.93 -22.02
C ARG A 319 -22.43 1.50 -21.58
N LEU A 320 -21.91 0.66 -22.45
CA LEU A 320 -21.61 -0.74 -22.18
C LEU A 320 -20.12 -0.92 -21.95
N VAL A 321 -19.75 -1.49 -20.81
CA VAL A 321 -18.39 -1.98 -20.56
C VAL A 321 -18.35 -3.47 -20.82
N GLN A 322 -17.56 -3.89 -21.81
CA GLN A 322 -17.32 -5.30 -22.12
C GLN A 322 -16.25 -5.86 -21.19
N LEU A 323 -16.46 -7.07 -20.68
CA LEU A 323 -15.57 -7.76 -19.77
C LEU A 323 -14.84 -8.92 -20.45
N SER A 324 -13.67 -9.28 -19.91
CA SER A 324 -12.81 -10.35 -20.44
C SER A 324 -13.45 -11.75 -20.38
N ASP A 325 -14.48 -11.94 -19.57
CA ASP A 325 -15.26 -13.18 -19.50
C ASP A 325 -16.41 -13.26 -20.54
N GLY A 326 -16.48 -12.27 -21.44
CA GLY A 326 -17.50 -12.16 -22.47
C GLY A 326 -18.82 -11.54 -22.01
N THR A 327 -18.96 -11.19 -20.74
CA THR A 327 -20.13 -10.47 -20.24
C THR A 327 -20.01 -8.95 -20.44
N ALA A 328 -21.08 -8.22 -20.14
CA ALA A 328 -21.07 -6.76 -20.22
C ALA A 328 -21.84 -6.13 -19.05
N VAL A 329 -21.38 -4.96 -18.64
CA VAL A 329 -22.01 -4.14 -17.60
C VAL A 329 -22.51 -2.84 -18.22
N THR A 330 -23.77 -2.51 -17.99
CA THR A 330 -24.41 -1.33 -18.59
C THR A 330 -24.60 -0.25 -17.56
N GLY A 331 -24.15 0.98 -17.86
CA GLY A 331 -24.33 2.17 -17.04
C GLY A 331 -24.85 3.36 -17.83
N ARG A 332 -25.39 4.35 -17.11
CA ARG A 332 -25.70 5.68 -17.68
C ARG A 332 -24.42 6.49 -17.88
N ALA A 333 -23.52 6.40 -16.89
CA ALA A 333 -22.19 6.98 -16.95
C ALA A 333 -21.10 5.94 -16.62
N ILE A 334 -19.91 6.11 -17.18
CA ILE A 334 -18.74 5.29 -16.89
C ILE A 334 -17.65 6.16 -16.28
N VAL A 335 -16.97 5.64 -15.26
CA VAL A 335 -15.78 6.29 -14.67
C VAL A 335 -14.56 5.40 -14.95
N ILE A 336 -13.65 5.89 -15.77
CA ILE A 336 -12.34 5.27 -16.00
C ILE A 336 -11.42 5.68 -14.85
N ALA A 337 -11.12 4.74 -13.95
CA ALA A 337 -10.27 4.92 -12.77
C ALA A 337 -9.14 3.87 -12.74
N THR A 338 -8.72 3.39 -13.91
CA THR A 338 -7.77 2.28 -14.07
C THR A 338 -6.34 2.61 -13.67
N GLY A 339 -6.05 3.90 -13.42
CA GLY A 339 -4.75 4.35 -12.94
C GLY A 339 -3.61 4.09 -13.93
N VAL A 340 -2.42 3.85 -13.37
CA VAL A 340 -1.19 3.59 -14.13
C VAL A 340 -0.51 2.32 -13.65
N ALA A 341 0.25 1.65 -14.53
CA ALA A 341 1.22 0.63 -14.16
C ALA A 341 2.63 1.21 -14.26
N TYR A 342 3.46 0.95 -13.27
CA TYR A 342 4.89 1.21 -13.41
C TYR A 342 5.49 0.27 -14.46
N ARG A 343 6.35 0.81 -15.31
CA ARG A 343 7.06 0.01 -16.30
C ARG A 343 8.03 -0.93 -15.60
N SER A 344 7.97 -2.22 -15.95
CA SER A 344 8.87 -3.26 -15.46
C SER A 344 10.21 -3.23 -16.21
N THR A 345 11.27 -3.69 -15.56
CA THR A 345 12.55 -3.96 -16.21
C THR A 345 12.47 -5.14 -17.17
N ASN A 346 11.44 -5.99 -17.03
CA ASN A 346 11.29 -7.28 -17.74
C ASN A 346 12.47 -8.25 -17.51
N VAL A 347 13.15 -8.11 -16.37
CA VAL A 347 14.24 -9.00 -15.96
C VAL A 347 13.73 -9.95 -14.87
N PRO A 348 13.44 -11.22 -15.15
CA PRO A 348 12.79 -12.13 -14.20
C PRO A 348 13.52 -12.28 -12.86
N SER A 349 14.86 -12.30 -12.87
CA SER A 349 15.67 -12.38 -11.64
C SER A 349 15.54 -11.13 -10.76
N VAL A 350 15.14 -9.98 -11.30
CA VAL A 350 14.85 -8.75 -10.55
C VAL A 350 13.43 -8.79 -9.98
N GLU A 351 12.47 -9.22 -10.80
CA GLU A 351 11.05 -9.22 -10.42
C GLU A 351 10.75 -10.11 -9.21
N ARG A 352 11.51 -11.20 -9.00
CA ARG A 352 11.36 -12.09 -7.84
C ARG A 352 11.62 -11.39 -6.49
N PHE A 353 12.33 -10.25 -6.49
CA PHE A 353 12.62 -9.47 -5.29
C PHE A 353 11.67 -8.27 -5.09
N LYS A 354 10.58 -8.21 -5.86
CA LYS A 354 9.57 -7.16 -5.69
C LYS A 354 9.00 -7.18 -4.27
N GLY A 355 9.08 -6.02 -3.58
CA GLY A 355 8.68 -5.88 -2.17
C GLY A 355 9.73 -6.33 -1.14
N VAL A 356 10.78 -7.05 -1.56
CA VAL A 356 11.87 -7.55 -0.69
C VAL A 356 13.24 -7.08 -1.17
N GLY A 357 13.31 -5.79 -1.50
CA GLY A 357 14.51 -5.10 -1.98
C GLY A 357 14.36 -4.48 -3.36
N VAL A 358 13.33 -4.84 -4.15
CA VAL A 358 13.01 -4.18 -5.42
C VAL A 358 11.68 -3.44 -5.29
N TYR A 359 11.69 -2.14 -5.59
CA TYR A 359 10.56 -1.24 -5.43
C TYR A 359 10.28 -0.48 -6.72
N TYR A 360 8.99 -0.33 -7.05
CA TYR A 360 8.53 0.44 -8.19
C TYR A 360 7.99 1.80 -7.74
N GLY A 361 8.35 2.85 -8.46
CA GLY A 361 7.95 4.22 -8.14
C GLY A 361 8.77 4.83 -7.00
N ALA A 362 8.44 6.06 -6.64
CA ALA A 362 9.11 6.80 -5.57
C ALA A 362 8.62 6.34 -4.19
N ALA A 363 9.12 5.21 -3.72
CA ALA A 363 8.81 4.67 -2.40
C ALA A 363 9.55 5.46 -1.30
N THR A 364 9.16 6.71 -1.09
CA THR A 364 9.74 7.59 -0.05
C THR A 364 9.54 7.04 1.36
N SER A 365 8.54 6.18 1.55
CA SER A 365 8.26 5.49 2.81
C SER A 365 9.33 4.47 3.21
N GLU A 366 10.05 3.89 2.23
CA GLU A 366 11.09 2.89 2.48
C GLU A 366 12.44 3.52 2.86
N ALA A 367 12.68 4.78 2.52
CA ALA A 367 13.96 5.45 2.70
C ALA A 367 14.54 5.34 4.13
N PRO A 368 13.77 5.54 5.22
CA PRO A 368 14.30 5.42 6.57
C PRO A 368 14.77 4.01 6.94
N SER A 369 14.16 2.97 6.38
CA SER A 369 14.56 1.56 6.63
C SER A 369 15.87 1.19 5.94
N LEU A 370 16.32 2.05 5.01
CA LEU A 370 17.55 1.89 4.24
C LEU A 370 18.74 2.69 4.81
N ALA A 371 18.63 3.16 6.06
CA ALA A 371 19.71 3.87 6.74
C ALA A 371 21.01 3.04 6.73
N GLY A 372 22.10 3.66 6.24
CA GLY A 372 23.41 3.02 6.13
C GLY A 372 23.54 1.94 5.03
N ARG A 373 22.54 1.76 4.17
CA ARG A 373 22.47 0.75 3.10
C ARG A 373 22.97 1.28 1.75
N SER A 374 23.28 0.35 0.84
CA SER A 374 23.61 0.65 -0.56
C SER A 374 22.36 0.55 -1.42
N VAL A 375 21.97 1.64 -2.04
CA VAL A 375 20.71 1.75 -2.78
C VAL A 375 21.00 2.07 -4.24
N PHE A 376 20.25 1.43 -5.14
CA PHE A 376 20.28 1.71 -6.57
C PHE A 376 18.96 2.34 -7.02
N VAL A 377 19.04 3.29 -7.96
CA VAL A 377 17.88 3.94 -8.59
C VAL A 377 18.02 3.82 -10.10
N VAL A 378 17.07 3.16 -10.76
CA VAL A 378 17.01 3.08 -12.22
C VAL A 378 16.07 4.15 -12.75
N GLY A 379 16.59 5.04 -13.58
CA GLY A 379 15.83 6.11 -14.22
C GLY A 379 16.61 7.41 -14.30
N GLY A 380 16.33 8.20 -15.34
CA GLY A 380 16.99 9.48 -15.62
C GLY A 380 16.07 10.70 -15.56
N GLY A 381 14.78 10.53 -15.25
CA GLY A 381 13.82 11.65 -15.19
C GLY A 381 13.73 12.29 -13.80
N ASN A 382 12.92 13.36 -13.69
CA ASN A 382 12.74 14.14 -12.45
C ASN A 382 12.35 13.26 -11.24
N SER A 383 11.48 12.28 -11.43
CA SER A 383 11.06 11.38 -10.34
C SER A 383 12.23 10.55 -9.80
N ALA A 384 13.14 10.10 -10.66
CA ALA A 384 14.34 9.37 -10.26
C ALA A 384 15.32 10.28 -9.51
N GLY A 385 15.50 11.53 -9.97
CA GLY A 385 16.33 12.51 -9.30
C GLY A 385 15.82 12.86 -7.90
N GLN A 386 14.53 13.14 -7.78
CA GLN A 386 13.89 13.42 -6.48
C GLN A 386 13.99 12.23 -5.51
N ALA A 387 13.80 11.02 -6.02
CA ALA A 387 13.96 9.81 -5.21
C ALA A 387 15.41 9.62 -4.76
N ALA A 388 16.38 9.79 -5.64
CA ALA A 388 17.80 9.67 -5.32
C ALA A 388 18.21 10.66 -4.21
N LEU A 389 17.83 11.94 -4.33
CA LEU A 389 18.07 12.97 -3.32
C LEU A 389 17.40 12.65 -1.98
N HIS A 390 16.17 12.13 -2.03
CA HIS A 390 15.47 11.72 -0.81
C HIS A 390 16.15 10.53 -0.13
N LEU A 391 16.51 9.49 -0.91
CA LEU A 391 17.20 8.30 -0.41
C LEU A 391 18.59 8.60 0.13
N ALA A 392 19.30 9.55 -0.47
CA ALA A 392 20.65 9.95 -0.05
C ALA A 392 20.71 10.53 1.38
N ARG A 393 19.59 11.02 1.91
CA ARG A 393 19.48 11.50 3.30
C ARG A 393 19.61 10.38 4.33
N TYR A 394 19.39 9.12 3.92
CA TYR A 394 19.36 7.96 4.81
C TYR A 394 20.39 6.91 4.41
N ALA A 395 20.52 6.64 3.12
CA ALA A 395 21.38 5.59 2.59
C ALA A 395 22.87 5.96 2.74
N ARG A 396 23.71 4.94 2.90
CA ARG A 396 25.18 5.10 2.84
C ARG A 396 25.61 5.58 1.46
N SER A 397 25.02 5.02 0.41
CA SER A 397 25.29 5.37 -0.98
C SER A 397 24.06 5.18 -1.84
N VAL A 398 23.87 6.07 -2.80
CA VAL A 398 22.84 5.96 -3.83
C VAL A 398 23.51 5.92 -5.19
N THR A 399 23.27 4.90 -5.99
CA THR A 399 23.76 4.78 -7.35
C THR A 399 22.61 4.90 -8.34
N MET A 400 22.60 5.98 -9.12
CA MET A 400 21.65 6.13 -10.22
C MET A 400 22.15 5.44 -11.47
N LEU A 401 21.33 4.57 -12.06
CA LEU A 401 21.61 3.89 -13.33
C LEU A 401 20.76 4.54 -14.43
N ILE A 402 21.40 5.13 -15.42
CA ILE A 402 20.75 5.75 -16.57
C ILE A 402 21.21 5.13 -17.89
N ARG A 403 20.27 4.88 -18.81
CA ARG A 403 20.60 4.33 -20.15
C ARG A 403 21.27 5.35 -21.05
N GLY A 404 20.96 6.62 -20.87
CA GLY A 404 21.54 7.73 -21.63
C GLY A 404 22.95 8.06 -21.18
N ASP A 405 23.57 8.95 -21.93
CA ASP A 405 24.90 9.52 -21.64
C ASP A 405 24.84 10.75 -20.70
N SER A 406 23.64 11.29 -20.45
CA SER A 406 23.42 12.48 -19.63
C SER A 406 22.04 12.47 -18.97
N LEU A 407 21.92 13.13 -17.81
CA LEU A 407 20.64 13.45 -17.18
C LEU A 407 19.92 14.62 -17.85
N ALA A 408 20.66 15.50 -18.54
CA ALA A 408 20.12 16.75 -19.10
C ALA A 408 19.01 16.56 -20.12
N SER A 409 18.90 15.36 -20.74
CA SER A 409 17.86 15.07 -21.72
C SER A 409 16.46 14.87 -21.11
N SER A 410 16.37 14.59 -19.80
CA SER A 410 15.10 14.17 -19.17
C SER A 410 14.91 14.64 -17.73
N MET A 411 15.89 15.40 -17.18
CA MET A 411 15.86 15.90 -15.81
C MET A 411 16.06 17.42 -15.79
N SER A 412 15.36 18.09 -14.89
CA SER A 412 15.47 19.54 -14.69
C SER A 412 16.85 19.91 -14.11
N ASP A 413 17.41 21.04 -14.55
CA ASP A 413 18.77 21.49 -14.21
C ASP A 413 19.00 21.63 -12.69
N TYR A 414 18.00 22.11 -11.94
CA TYR A 414 18.12 22.23 -10.48
C TYR A 414 18.34 20.89 -9.79
N LEU A 415 17.69 19.80 -10.27
CA LEU A 415 17.90 18.44 -9.74
C LEU A 415 19.28 17.91 -10.11
N ILE A 416 19.74 18.17 -11.33
CA ILE A 416 21.09 17.76 -11.79
C ILE A 416 22.14 18.42 -10.92
N THR A 417 21.99 19.72 -10.62
CA THR A 417 22.90 20.48 -9.75
C THR A 417 22.90 19.88 -8.35
N GLU A 418 21.74 19.69 -7.73
CA GLU A 418 21.62 19.14 -6.38
C GLU A 418 22.19 17.71 -6.27
N ILE A 419 21.97 16.87 -7.28
CA ILE A 419 22.54 15.51 -7.37
C ILE A 419 24.07 15.60 -7.44
N SER A 420 24.62 16.50 -8.25
CA SER A 420 26.08 16.64 -8.42
C SER A 420 26.78 17.14 -7.15
N GLU A 421 26.09 17.91 -6.32
CA GLU A 421 26.58 18.43 -5.03
C GLU A 421 26.40 17.44 -3.87
N THR A 422 25.59 16.37 -4.05
CA THR A 422 25.32 15.38 -3.01
C THR A 422 26.38 14.27 -3.04
N SER A 423 27.27 14.28 -2.07
CA SER A 423 28.51 13.47 -2.05
C SER A 423 28.31 11.95 -2.06
N ASN A 424 27.17 11.44 -1.58
CA ASN A 424 26.86 10.02 -1.55
C ASN A 424 25.94 9.56 -2.71
N ILE A 425 25.73 10.42 -3.74
CA ILE A 425 25.06 10.03 -4.97
C ILE A 425 26.09 9.84 -6.09
N GLN A 426 26.02 8.72 -6.77
CA GLN A 426 26.82 8.43 -7.97
C GLN A 426 25.89 8.19 -9.16
N VAL A 427 26.13 8.86 -10.28
CA VAL A 427 25.41 8.63 -11.55
C VAL A 427 26.25 7.76 -12.47
N ARG A 428 25.76 6.55 -12.77
CA ARG A 428 26.33 5.66 -13.78
C ARG A 428 25.53 5.77 -15.07
N ARG A 429 26.18 6.30 -16.08
CA ARG A 429 25.61 6.49 -17.41
C ARG A 429 25.71 5.20 -18.21
N GLN A 430 24.93 5.09 -19.29
CA GLN A 430 24.94 3.96 -20.22
C GLN A 430 24.90 2.61 -19.49
N SER A 431 24.09 2.56 -18.41
CA SER A 431 24.05 1.43 -17.48
C SER A 431 22.63 0.88 -17.38
N GLU A 432 22.51 -0.43 -17.44
CA GLU A 432 21.23 -1.16 -17.38
C GLU A 432 21.32 -2.33 -16.39
N VAL A 433 20.20 -2.60 -15.72
CA VAL A 433 20.06 -3.79 -14.87
C VAL A 433 19.89 -5.03 -15.74
N GLN A 434 20.72 -6.03 -15.54
CA GLN A 434 20.70 -7.30 -16.27
C GLN A 434 20.24 -8.47 -15.41
N GLY A 435 20.31 -8.35 -14.09
CA GLY A 435 19.92 -9.40 -13.18
C GLY A 435 20.07 -9.00 -11.72
N ALA A 436 19.58 -9.86 -10.85
CA ALA A 436 19.71 -9.72 -9.41
C ALA A 436 19.81 -11.10 -8.74
N ASP A 437 20.55 -11.17 -7.62
CA ASP A 437 20.67 -12.34 -6.77
C ASP A 437 20.49 -12.00 -5.30
N GLY A 438 20.15 -13.03 -4.51
CA GLY A 438 19.96 -12.93 -3.07
C GLY A 438 19.19 -14.11 -2.52
N ASP A 439 19.22 -14.27 -1.20
CA ASP A 439 18.45 -15.28 -0.47
C ASP A 439 17.29 -14.64 0.29
N GLY A 440 16.06 -14.79 -0.25
CA GLY A 440 14.85 -14.21 0.29
C GLY A 440 14.74 -12.67 0.19
N ARG A 441 15.80 -11.96 -0.22
CA ARG A 441 15.86 -10.51 -0.46
C ARG A 441 16.94 -10.18 -1.46
N LEU A 442 16.90 -8.96 -2.01
CA LEU A 442 17.97 -8.47 -2.87
C LEU A 442 19.29 -8.32 -2.09
N GLU A 443 20.37 -8.87 -2.63
CA GLU A 443 21.73 -8.77 -2.07
C GLU A 443 22.76 -8.35 -3.12
N THR A 444 22.56 -8.74 -4.38
CA THR A 444 23.45 -8.43 -5.48
C THR A 444 22.67 -7.98 -6.71
N LEU A 445 23.16 -6.92 -7.35
CA LEU A 445 22.64 -6.40 -8.60
C LEU A 445 23.67 -6.55 -9.72
N HIS A 446 23.28 -7.14 -10.85
CA HIS A 446 24.11 -7.22 -12.05
C HIS A 446 23.80 -6.04 -12.96
N VAL A 447 24.82 -5.22 -13.19
CA VAL A 447 24.70 -4.00 -14.00
C VAL A 447 25.57 -4.15 -15.25
N ARG A 448 24.96 -3.98 -16.41
CA ARG A 448 25.63 -3.91 -17.70
C ARG A 448 26.05 -2.48 -18.00
N ASP A 449 27.30 -2.29 -18.35
CA ASP A 449 27.79 -1.09 -19.03
C ASP A 449 27.59 -1.28 -20.53
N SER A 450 26.71 -0.48 -21.13
CA SER A 450 26.36 -0.60 -22.55
C SER A 450 27.50 -0.15 -23.48
N CYS A 451 28.42 0.70 -22.96
CA CYS A 451 29.57 1.20 -23.71
C CYS A 451 30.69 0.15 -23.75
N ALA A 452 31.02 -0.41 -22.59
CA ALA A 452 32.07 -1.42 -22.45
C ALA A 452 31.58 -2.84 -22.82
N GLY A 453 30.26 -3.07 -22.87
CA GLY A 453 29.66 -4.39 -23.07
C GLY A 453 29.85 -5.36 -21.91
N THR A 454 30.36 -4.89 -20.78
CA THR A 454 30.67 -5.70 -19.58
C THR A 454 29.55 -5.70 -18.58
N VAL A 455 29.39 -6.82 -17.85
CA VAL A 455 28.46 -6.95 -16.72
C VAL A 455 29.25 -7.02 -15.43
N SER A 456 28.91 -6.21 -14.46
CA SER A 456 29.53 -6.18 -13.13
C SER A 456 28.51 -6.44 -12.04
N ALA A 457 28.91 -7.21 -11.02
CA ALA A 457 28.09 -7.49 -9.83
C ALA A 457 28.36 -6.44 -8.75
N HIS A 458 27.29 -5.93 -8.14
CA HIS A 458 27.32 -4.91 -7.09
C HIS A 458 26.51 -5.36 -5.89
N ALA A 459 27.03 -5.19 -4.68
CA ALA A 459 26.24 -5.37 -3.47
C ALA A 459 25.13 -4.29 -3.42
N ALA A 460 23.90 -4.73 -3.28
CA ALA A 460 22.71 -3.87 -3.30
C ALA A 460 21.71 -4.34 -2.25
N ASP A 461 21.33 -3.43 -1.36
CA ASP A 461 20.31 -3.69 -0.35
C ASP A 461 18.91 -3.30 -0.87
N ALA A 462 18.83 -2.36 -1.84
CA ALA A 462 17.59 -1.97 -2.48
C ALA A 462 17.80 -1.45 -3.91
N LEU A 463 16.79 -1.67 -4.74
CA LEU A 463 16.67 -1.17 -6.11
C LEU A 463 15.34 -0.48 -6.29
N PHE A 464 15.37 0.80 -6.66
CA PHE A 464 14.18 1.57 -7.02
C PHE A 464 14.09 1.73 -8.53
N ILE A 465 12.95 1.33 -9.11
CA ILE A 465 12.73 1.34 -10.55
C ILE A 465 11.78 2.51 -10.88
N LEU A 466 12.33 3.56 -11.50
CA LEU A 466 11.68 4.82 -11.83
C LEU A 466 11.78 5.14 -13.33
N ILE A 467 11.46 4.15 -14.15
CA ILE A 467 11.53 4.22 -15.63
C ILE A 467 10.21 4.65 -16.29
N GLY A 468 9.35 5.27 -15.50
CA GLY A 468 8.06 5.78 -15.92
C GLY A 468 6.90 4.85 -15.61
N ALA A 469 5.69 5.35 -15.87
CA ALA A 469 4.44 4.62 -15.76
C ALA A 469 3.67 4.73 -17.07
N ALA A 470 2.82 3.77 -17.33
CA ALA A 470 1.90 3.77 -18.47
C ALA A 470 0.45 3.64 -17.96
N PRO A 471 -0.48 4.44 -18.46
CA PRO A 471 -1.87 4.31 -18.08
C PRO A 471 -2.48 3.00 -18.64
N PHE A 472 -3.41 2.41 -17.88
CA PHE A 472 -4.16 1.23 -18.31
C PHE A 472 -5.32 1.64 -19.24
N THR A 473 -5.02 1.96 -20.48
CA THR A 473 -5.98 2.51 -21.45
C THR A 473 -6.03 1.77 -22.79
N ASN A 474 -5.26 0.70 -22.96
CA ASN A 474 -5.21 -0.08 -24.22
C ASN A 474 -6.55 -0.76 -24.57
N TRP A 475 -7.45 -0.88 -23.60
CA TRP A 475 -8.78 -1.45 -23.76
C TRP A 475 -9.83 -0.42 -24.23
N LEU A 476 -9.49 0.86 -24.19
CA LEU A 476 -10.39 1.94 -24.59
C LEU A 476 -10.44 2.04 -26.12
N PRO A 477 -11.64 2.32 -26.69
CA PRO A 477 -11.77 2.57 -28.12
C PRO A 477 -11.09 3.90 -28.51
N ASP A 478 -10.88 4.08 -29.80
CA ASP A 478 -10.22 5.29 -30.35
C ASP A 478 -11.05 6.56 -30.11
N ASP A 479 -12.36 6.45 -29.97
CA ASP A 479 -13.26 7.55 -29.63
C ASP A 479 -12.96 8.19 -28.27
N VAL A 480 -12.24 7.49 -27.39
CA VAL A 480 -11.69 8.06 -26.16
C VAL A 480 -10.30 8.59 -26.45
N GLU A 481 -10.21 9.91 -26.64
CA GLU A 481 -8.96 10.60 -26.98
C GLU A 481 -7.91 10.46 -25.88
N ARG A 482 -6.67 10.16 -26.30
CA ARG A 482 -5.51 9.97 -25.42
C ARG A 482 -4.30 10.71 -25.97
N ASP A 483 -3.37 11.06 -25.10
CA ASP A 483 -2.07 11.58 -25.53
C ASP A 483 -1.16 10.47 -26.09
N GLU A 484 0.02 10.84 -26.53
CA GLU A 484 1.03 9.93 -27.08
C GLU A 484 1.53 8.86 -26.08
N TRP A 485 1.33 9.07 -24.77
CA TRP A 485 1.65 8.11 -23.72
C TRP A 485 0.45 7.27 -23.27
N GLY A 486 -0.75 7.57 -23.80
CA GLY A 486 -1.99 6.85 -23.51
C GLY A 486 -2.84 7.44 -22.39
N TYR A 487 -2.49 8.61 -21.83
CA TYR A 487 -3.32 9.27 -20.80
C TYR A 487 -4.58 9.87 -21.41
N VAL A 488 -5.72 9.71 -20.74
CA VAL A 488 -7.03 10.18 -21.22
C VAL A 488 -7.12 11.70 -21.13
N PHE A 489 -7.49 12.34 -22.23
CA PHE A 489 -7.87 13.75 -22.24
C PHE A 489 -9.25 13.93 -21.62
N THR A 490 -9.40 14.94 -20.78
CA THR A 490 -10.66 15.31 -20.15
C THR A 490 -10.88 16.82 -20.20
N GLY A 491 -12.12 17.22 -20.05
CA GLY A 491 -12.50 18.62 -19.95
C GLY A 491 -12.78 19.31 -21.27
N PRO A 492 -13.16 20.60 -21.20
CA PRO A 492 -13.54 21.39 -22.36
C PRO A 492 -12.40 21.52 -23.37
N THR A 493 -12.75 21.52 -24.64
CA THR A 493 -11.86 21.82 -25.75
C THR A 493 -12.40 22.99 -26.57
N PRO A 494 -11.61 23.64 -27.43
CA PRO A 494 -12.12 24.68 -28.33
C PRO A 494 -13.26 24.21 -29.25
N SER A 495 -13.30 22.90 -29.57
CA SER A 495 -14.35 22.27 -30.37
C SER A 495 -15.55 21.80 -29.56
N ASP A 496 -15.39 21.64 -28.23
CA ASP A 496 -16.46 21.19 -27.33
C ASP A 496 -16.32 21.85 -25.95
N VAL A 497 -16.84 23.06 -25.86
CA VAL A 497 -16.84 23.89 -24.62
C VAL A 497 -17.84 23.41 -23.58
N ARG A 498 -18.75 22.49 -23.92
CA ARG A 498 -19.78 21.97 -22.99
C ARG A 498 -19.30 20.74 -22.23
N ARG A 499 -18.20 20.11 -22.65
CA ARG A 499 -17.62 18.93 -21.99
C ARG A 499 -17.30 19.28 -20.53
N LEU A 500 -17.73 18.41 -19.62
CA LEU A 500 -17.47 18.59 -18.19
C LEU A 500 -15.99 18.36 -17.86
N PRO A 501 -15.42 18.96 -16.80
CA PRO A 501 -13.98 18.92 -16.51
C PRO A 501 -13.35 17.53 -16.46
N PHE A 502 -14.06 16.49 -16.00
CA PHE A 502 -13.56 15.11 -16.00
C PHE A 502 -14.18 14.22 -17.10
N GLU A 503 -15.04 14.76 -17.93
CA GLU A 503 -15.62 14.04 -19.07
C GLU A 503 -14.59 13.90 -20.20
N SER A 504 -14.51 12.70 -20.77
CA SER A 504 -13.64 12.40 -21.92
C SER A 504 -14.26 12.89 -23.24
N SER A 505 -13.63 12.58 -24.36
CA SER A 505 -14.20 12.81 -25.70
C SER A 505 -15.47 11.99 -25.98
N MET A 506 -15.66 10.86 -25.31
CA MET A 506 -16.89 10.07 -25.39
C MET A 506 -17.87 10.56 -24.31
N SER A 507 -18.99 11.15 -24.74
CA SER A 507 -20.01 11.68 -23.81
C SER A 507 -20.48 10.62 -22.81
N GLY A 508 -20.61 10.99 -21.52
CA GLY A 508 -20.97 10.11 -20.43
C GLY A 508 -19.86 9.15 -19.98
N VAL A 509 -18.64 9.33 -20.48
CA VAL A 509 -17.45 8.60 -20.03
C VAL A 509 -16.49 9.60 -19.39
N PHE A 510 -16.25 9.42 -18.10
CA PHE A 510 -15.41 10.27 -17.26
C PHE A 510 -14.10 9.56 -16.96
N ALA A 511 -13.00 10.30 -16.75
CA ALA A 511 -11.74 9.75 -16.29
C ALA A 511 -11.25 10.50 -15.04
N VAL A 512 -10.80 9.75 -14.02
CA VAL A 512 -10.33 10.30 -12.75
C VAL A 512 -9.07 9.59 -12.26
N GLY A 513 -8.24 10.30 -11.50
CA GLY A 513 -7.00 9.80 -10.96
C GLY A 513 -5.88 9.70 -11.99
N ASP A 514 -4.94 8.80 -11.73
CA ASP A 514 -3.66 8.73 -12.45
C ASP A 514 -3.76 8.41 -13.94
N VAL A 515 -4.88 7.84 -14.39
CA VAL A 515 -5.14 7.53 -15.82
C VAL A 515 -5.35 8.78 -16.66
N ARG A 516 -5.74 9.88 -16.02
CA ARG A 516 -6.04 11.16 -16.65
C ARG A 516 -4.76 11.94 -16.95
N ARG A 517 -4.70 12.59 -18.10
CA ARG A 517 -3.66 13.56 -18.43
C ARG A 517 -3.66 14.70 -17.42
N ASP A 518 -2.49 15.18 -17.07
CA ASP A 518 -2.25 16.30 -16.14
C ASP A 518 -2.79 16.07 -14.70
N SER A 519 -3.15 14.82 -14.33
CA SER A 519 -3.49 14.51 -12.95
C SER A 519 -2.26 14.54 -12.04
N VAL A 520 -2.44 14.99 -10.81
CA VAL A 520 -1.39 14.94 -9.78
C VAL A 520 -1.34 13.52 -9.22
N LYS A 521 -0.24 12.81 -9.46
CA LYS A 521 -0.04 11.40 -9.05
C LYS A 521 0.11 11.27 -7.53
N ARG A 522 -1.00 11.45 -6.79
CA ARG A 522 -1.09 11.34 -5.33
C ARG A 522 -2.40 10.70 -4.92
N VAL A 523 -2.39 9.92 -3.85
CA VAL A 523 -3.59 9.26 -3.31
C VAL A 523 -4.68 10.28 -3.00
N ALA A 524 -4.35 11.39 -2.31
CA ALA A 524 -5.32 12.43 -1.97
C ALA A 524 -5.94 13.11 -3.20
N SER A 525 -5.13 13.34 -4.26
CA SER A 525 -5.63 13.91 -5.52
C SER A 525 -6.57 12.95 -6.23
N ALA A 526 -6.21 11.66 -6.29
CA ALA A 526 -7.03 10.62 -6.89
C ALA A 526 -8.39 10.48 -6.18
N VAL A 527 -8.40 10.51 -4.83
CA VAL A 527 -9.62 10.51 -4.01
C VAL A 527 -10.47 11.76 -4.29
N GLY A 528 -9.85 12.94 -4.34
CA GLY A 528 -10.53 14.20 -4.64
C GLY A 528 -11.16 14.22 -6.04
N GLU A 529 -10.43 13.72 -7.05
CA GLU A 529 -10.95 13.62 -8.42
C GLU A 529 -12.13 12.63 -8.51
N GLY A 530 -12.07 11.49 -7.81
CA GLY A 530 -13.19 10.55 -7.72
C GLY A 530 -14.46 11.19 -7.16
N ALA A 531 -14.33 11.89 -6.04
CA ALA A 531 -15.44 12.59 -5.39
C ALA A 531 -16.04 13.70 -6.27
N VAL A 532 -15.20 14.57 -6.84
CA VAL A 532 -15.66 15.69 -7.70
C VAL A 532 -16.25 15.16 -9.00
N GLY A 533 -15.74 14.06 -9.54
CA GLY A 533 -16.25 13.41 -10.75
C GLY A 533 -17.71 12.98 -10.61
N VAL A 534 -18.11 12.50 -9.44
CA VAL A 534 -19.51 12.10 -9.18
C VAL A 534 -20.47 13.28 -9.31
N ARG A 535 -20.09 14.45 -8.80
CA ARG A 535 -20.92 15.66 -8.97
C ARG A 535 -21.18 15.97 -10.45
N GLN A 536 -20.15 15.82 -11.31
CA GLN A 536 -20.29 16.05 -12.75
C GLN A 536 -21.15 14.97 -13.42
N ILE A 537 -21.13 13.74 -12.91
CA ILE A 537 -22.01 12.67 -13.38
C ILE A 537 -23.48 13.01 -13.10
N HIS A 538 -23.81 13.58 -11.94
CA HIS A 538 -25.16 14.08 -11.67
C HIS A 538 -25.59 15.14 -12.69
N ASP A 539 -24.71 16.11 -12.98
CA ASP A 539 -25.00 17.17 -13.94
C ASP A 539 -25.21 16.56 -15.35
N TYR A 540 -24.40 15.59 -15.76
CA TYR A 540 -24.56 14.85 -17.02
C TYR A 540 -25.89 14.09 -17.09
N ILE A 541 -26.23 13.29 -16.07
CA ILE A 541 -27.46 12.49 -16.04
C ILE A 541 -28.68 13.40 -16.11
N ALA A 542 -28.66 14.52 -15.38
CA ALA A 542 -29.75 15.52 -15.40
C ALA A 542 -29.91 16.17 -16.78
N GLN A 543 -28.80 16.50 -17.47
CA GLN A 543 -28.84 17.07 -18.83
C GLN A 543 -29.42 16.07 -19.84
N VAL A 544 -29.04 14.80 -19.76
CA VAL A 544 -29.54 13.76 -20.67
C VAL A 544 -31.02 13.46 -20.42
N GLN A 545 -31.48 13.51 -19.17
CA GLN A 545 -32.92 13.36 -18.82
C GLN A 545 -33.76 14.57 -19.22
N GLY A 546 -33.22 15.79 -19.02
CA GLY A 546 -33.91 17.03 -19.36
C GLY A 546 -34.06 17.31 -20.87
N SER A 547 -33.31 16.64 -21.70
CA SER A 547 -33.39 16.74 -23.18
C SER A 547 -34.63 16.03 -23.78
N HIS A 548 -35.50 15.45 -22.95
CA HIS A 548 -36.73 14.73 -23.35
C HIS A 548 -38.03 15.40 -22.93
N VAL A 549 -37.99 16.67 -22.44
CA VAL A 549 -39.21 17.47 -22.14
C VAL A 549 -39.49 18.51 -23.20
#